data_71646c599d83dd60fc8ce9f7d8666284
#
_entry.id   71646c599d83dd60fc8ce9f7d8666284
#
_cell.length_a   1.000
_cell.length_b   1.000
_cell.length_c   1.000
_cell.angle_alpha   90.00
_cell.angle_beta   90.00
_cell.angle_gamma   90.00
#
_symmetry.space_group_name_H-M   'P 1'
#
loop_
_entity.id
_entity.type
_entity.pdbx_description
1 polymer ?
#
loop_
_entity_poly.entity_id
_entity_poly.type
_entity_poly.pdbx_seq_one_letter_code
_entity_poly.pdbx_strand_id
1 'polypeptide(L)'
;MRTERNTKFDTEAMETSRETLAETDHAIKTEIWESYEEQEWEAETTRLQKMKQIKPTKAALQTAAALGLEEPKHTGPLASFFVEELIVGEPIVVKSGKEATVYCCEAHPSVGRRWLAGKVYRPRQQRSFKKDGIYQQGRTTFDARLDRAIASHSKKGLETQFRQWIDFEYATLRKLHAAGADVPQPYGSAESALLIEYFGEIGMSAPQLAFVTLQPHEVRSLYEQMLMNLAIFLDCDRVHGDLSSYNILYWEGRLQIIDLPQAVDPLDNPDAFDLFARDVENVCTYFADYGIRHNPHELAVFLWMESGRARPRQVR
;
A
#
# COMPACT_ATOMS: atom_id res chain seq x y z
N MET A 1 -1.33 -27.61 -54.10
CA MET A 1 -0.89 -26.23 -53.77
C MET A 1 -2.05 -25.21 -53.63
N ARG A 2 -3.26 -25.63 -53.27
CA ARG A 2 -4.42 -24.69 -53.10
C ARG A 2 -5.07 -24.76 -51.72
N THR A 3 -4.66 -25.66 -50.86
CA THR A 3 -5.25 -25.89 -49.51
C THR A 3 -4.49 -25.24 -48.39
N GLU A 4 -3.23 -24.84 -48.52
CA GLU A 4 -2.43 -24.21 -47.45
C GLU A 4 -2.58 -22.70 -47.33
N ARG A 5 -3.13 -22.01 -48.35
CA ARG A 5 -3.34 -20.55 -48.30
C ARG A 5 -4.60 -20.12 -47.53
N ASN A 6 -5.62 -20.98 -47.46
CA ASN A 6 -6.87 -20.60 -46.78
C ASN A 6 -6.77 -20.73 -45.26
N THR A 7 -5.96 -21.62 -44.72
CA THR A 7 -5.82 -21.81 -43.29
C THR A 7 -5.04 -20.70 -42.59
N LYS A 8 -4.11 -20.02 -43.30
CA LYS A 8 -3.34 -18.92 -42.75
C LYS A 8 -4.15 -17.62 -42.62
N PHE A 9 -5.02 -17.33 -43.59
CA PHE A 9 -5.90 -16.16 -43.58
C PHE A 9 -6.98 -16.26 -42.47
N ASP A 10 -7.50 -17.44 -42.20
CA ASP A 10 -8.50 -17.66 -41.13
C ASP A 10 -7.89 -17.55 -39.75
N THR A 11 -6.63 -17.93 -39.57
CA THR A 11 -5.93 -17.84 -38.26
C THR A 11 -5.56 -16.39 -37.92
N GLU A 12 -5.04 -15.62 -38.86
CA GLU A 12 -4.73 -14.20 -38.68
C GLU A 12 -6.00 -13.36 -38.42
N ALA A 13 -7.11 -13.65 -39.10
CA ALA A 13 -8.38 -12.96 -38.86
C ALA A 13 -8.99 -13.31 -37.50
N MET A 14 -8.79 -14.52 -36.99
CA MET A 14 -9.23 -14.92 -35.65
C MET A 14 -8.34 -14.34 -34.53
N GLU A 15 -7.03 -14.20 -34.75
CA GLU A 15 -6.13 -13.55 -33.81
C GLU A 15 -6.41 -12.05 -33.72
N THR A 16 -6.55 -11.36 -34.83
CA THR A 16 -6.91 -9.93 -34.86
C THR A 16 -8.27 -9.66 -34.18
N SER A 17 -9.26 -10.55 -34.40
CA SER A 17 -10.57 -10.45 -33.75
C SER A 17 -10.50 -10.70 -32.22
N ARG A 18 -9.60 -11.55 -31.76
CA ARG A 18 -9.37 -11.78 -30.32
C ARG A 18 -8.66 -10.62 -29.65
N GLU A 19 -7.67 -10.04 -30.32
CA GLU A 19 -6.97 -8.84 -29.80
C GLU A 19 -7.93 -7.65 -29.71
N THR A 20 -8.75 -7.40 -30.75
CA THR A 20 -9.75 -6.33 -30.74
C THR A 20 -10.81 -6.52 -29.67
N LEU A 21 -11.25 -7.77 -29.39
CA LEU A 21 -12.19 -8.08 -28.32
C LEU A 21 -11.57 -7.89 -26.93
N ALA A 22 -10.29 -8.24 -26.74
CA ALA A 22 -9.58 -8.05 -25.49
C ALA A 22 -9.33 -6.56 -25.18
N GLU A 23 -8.98 -5.77 -26.21
CA GLU A 23 -8.83 -4.32 -26.08
C GLU A 23 -10.17 -3.62 -25.75
N THR A 24 -11.26 -4.06 -26.39
CA THR A 24 -12.60 -3.52 -26.14
C THR A 24 -13.09 -3.88 -24.73
N ASP A 25 -12.87 -5.12 -24.27
CA ASP A 25 -13.24 -5.56 -22.91
C ASP A 25 -12.42 -4.83 -21.83
N HIS A 26 -11.14 -4.55 -22.11
CA HIS A 26 -10.28 -3.75 -21.24
C HIS A 26 -10.73 -2.28 -21.19
N ALA A 27 -11.06 -1.66 -22.32
CA ALA A 27 -11.55 -0.30 -22.38
C ALA A 27 -12.90 -0.12 -21.67
N ILE A 28 -13.84 -1.06 -21.85
CA ILE A 28 -15.14 -1.04 -21.17
C ILE A 28 -14.95 -1.22 -19.63
N LYS A 29 -14.07 -2.10 -19.21
CA LYS A 29 -13.76 -2.28 -17.77
C LYS A 29 -13.13 -1.03 -17.18
N THR A 30 -12.28 -0.34 -17.92
CA THR A 30 -11.65 0.92 -17.50
C THR A 30 -12.70 2.03 -17.39
N GLU A 31 -13.56 2.23 -18.39
CA GLU A 31 -14.64 3.23 -18.35
C GLU A 31 -15.64 2.97 -17.22
N ILE A 32 -16.05 1.72 -17.00
CA ILE A 32 -16.95 1.35 -15.89
C ILE A 32 -16.26 1.64 -14.55
N TRP A 33 -14.96 1.32 -14.42
CA TRP A 33 -14.19 1.55 -13.21
C TRP A 33 -14.01 3.04 -12.91
N GLU A 34 -13.66 3.83 -13.92
CA GLU A 34 -13.54 5.29 -13.80
C GLU A 34 -14.87 5.95 -13.41
N SER A 35 -15.99 5.50 -13.98
CA SER A 35 -17.31 6.03 -13.62
C SER A 35 -17.75 5.68 -12.19
N TYR A 36 -17.35 4.51 -11.68
CA TYR A 36 -17.56 4.13 -10.28
C TYR A 36 -16.68 4.93 -9.32
N GLU A 37 -15.42 5.16 -9.68
CA GLU A 37 -14.50 5.99 -8.88
C GLU A 37 -14.96 7.45 -8.84
N GLU A 38 -15.48 8.00 -9.94
CA GLU A 38 -15.96 9.39 -10.00
C GLU A 38 -17.23 9.61 -9.16
N GLN A 39 -18.17 8.67 -9.18
CA GLN A 39 -19.38 8.72 -8.34
C GLN A 39 -19.08 8.53 -6.85
N GLU A 40 -18.16 7.62 -6.49
CA GLU A 40 -17.67 7.48 -5.10
C GLU A 40 -16.92 8.74 -4.65
N TRP A 41 -16.14 9.37 -5.53
CA TRP A 41 -15.43 10.62 -5.29
C TRP A 41 -16.35 11.78 -4.94
N GLU A 42 -17.41 12.00 -5.71
CA GLU A 42 -18.38 13.09 -5.45
C GLU A 42 -19.14 12.89 -4.13
N ALA A 43 -19.57 11.66 -3.86
CA ALA A 43 -20.23 11.31 -2.60
C ALA A 43 -19.32 11.50 -1.39
N GLU A 44 -18.04 11.14 -1.51
CA GLU A 44 -17.04 11.24 -0.45
C GLU A 44 -16.57 12.69 -0.23
N THR A 45 -16.40 13.46 -1.30
CA THR A 45 -16.05 14.90 -1.20
C THR A 45 -17.14 15.65 -0.44
N THR A 46 -18.41 15.32 -0.69
CA THR A 46 -19.56 15.88 0.04
C THR A 46 -19.55 15.46 1.52
N ARG A 47 -19.15 14.22 1.81
CA ARG A 47 -19.04 13.69 3.19
C ARG A 47 -17.86 14.29 3.96
N LEU A 48 -16.70 14.49 3.30
CA LEU A 48 -15.53 15.14 3.88
C LEU A 48 -15.77 16.63 4.15
N GLN A 49 -16.54 17.32 3.31
CA GLN A 49 -17.00 18.69 3.59
C GLN A 49 -17.88 18.78 4.84
N LYS A 50 -18.71 17.75 5.10
CA LYS A 50 -19.49 17.64 6.35
C LYS A 50 -18.60 17.29 7.57
N MET A 51 -17.53 16.52 7.40
CA MET A 51 -16.56 16.22 8.48
C MET A 51 -15.67 17.41 8.86
N LYS A 52 -15.47 18.39 7.98
CA LYS A 52 -14.78 19.67 8.30
C LYS A 52 -15.45 20.47 9.43
N GLN A 53 -16.66 20.07 9.91
CA GLN A 53 -17.39 20.70 11.01
C GLN A 53 -17.23 20.00 12.36
N ILE A 54 -16.35 19.01 12.52
CA ILE A 54 -16.13 18.38 13.81
C ILE A 54 -15.30 19.33 14.68
N LYS A 55 -16.01 20.03 15.58
CA LYS A 55 -15.38 20.90 16.59
C LYS A 55 -14.55 20.06 17.55
N PRO A 56 -13.38 20.57 18.03
CA PRO A 56 -12.57 19.90 19.03
C PRO A 56 -13.39 19.58 20.28
N THR A 57 -13.10 18.47 20.94
CA THR A 57 -13.83 18.09 22.15
C THR A 57 -13.58 19.12 23.27
N LYS A 58 -14.61 19.36 24.08
CA LYS A 58 -14.54 20.33 25.20
C LYS A 58 -13.36 20.06 26.14
N ALA A 59 -12.93 18.80 26.27
CA ALA A 59 -11.77 18.41 27.08
C ALA A 59 -10.45 18.86 26.46
N ALA A 60 -10.28 18.74 25.12
CA ALA A 60 -9.07 19.19 24.42
C ALA A 60 -8.91 20.71 24.47
N LEU A 61 -10.01 21.47 24.34
CA LEU A 61 -10.04 22.93 24.48
C LEU A 61 -9.71 23.38 25.91
N GLN A 62 -10.20 22.67 26.92
CA GLN A 62 -9.90 23.00 28.33
C GLN A 62 -8.44 22.74 28.69
N THR A 63 -7.82 21.69 28.16
CA THR A 63 -6.41 21.40 28.41
C THR A 63 -5.50 22.43 27.71
N ALA A 64 -5.80 22.83 26.49
CA ALA A 64 -5.06 23.88 25.77
C ALA A 64 -5.15 25.24 26.49
N ALA A 65 -6.35 25.63 26.94
CA ALA A 65 -6.57 26.87 27.68
C ALA A 65 -5.86 26.86 29.05
N ALA A 66 -5.82 25.72 29.73
CA ALA A 66 -5.12 25.58 31.03
C ALA A 66 -3.59 25.68 30.90
N LEU A 67 -3.05 25.39 29.73
CA LEU A 67 -1.60 25.46 29.42
C LEU A 67 -1.19 26.78 28.79
N GLY A 68 -2.15 27.73 28.56
CA GLY A 68 -1.88 29.02 27.91
C GLY A 68 -1.44 28.87 26.44
N LEU A 69 -1.74 27.72 25.81
CA LEU A 69 -1.46 27.49 24.42
C LEU A 69 -2.56 28.13 23.56
N GLU A 70 -2.17 28.76 22.45
CA GLU A 70 -3.14 29.20 21.43
C GLU A 70 -3.93 27.97 20.95
N GLU A 71 -5.22 28.15 20.62
CA GLU A 71 -6.02 27.08 20.06
C GLU A 71 -5.27 26.45 18.86
N PRO A 72 -5.14 25.10 18.80
CA PRO A 72 -4.43 24.47 17.70
C PRO A 72 -5.13 24.89 16.39
N LYS A 73 -4.41 25.58 15.50
CA LYS A 73 -4.91 26.04 14.20
C LYS A 73 -5.39 24.87 13.32
N HIS A 74 -4.93 23.69 13.61
CA HIS A 74 -5.25 22.46 12.86
C HIS A 74 -5.90 21.43 13.78
N THR A 75 -7.00 20.87 13.33
CA THR A 75 -7.74 19.78 14.02
C THR A 75 -7.81 18.57 13.09
N GLY A 76 -7.98 17.36 13.67
CA GLY A 76 -8.16 16.13 12.90
C GLY A 76 -6.94 15.19 12.94
N PRO A 77 -6.94 14.12 12.13
CA PRO A 77 -5.95 13.06 12.20
C PRO A 77 -4.50 13.46 11.94
N LEU A 78 -4.27 14.57 11.24
CA LEU A 78 -2.93 15.08 10.90
C LEU A 78 -2.45 16.18 11.87
N ALA A 79 -3.25 16.54 12.88
CA ALA A 79 -2.96 17.69 13.77
C ALA A 79 -1.61 17.58 14.50
N SER A 80 -1.21 16.38 14.92
CA SER A 80 0.08 16.16 15.60
C SER A 80 1.27 16.52 14.71
N PHE A 81 1.19 16.25 13.41
CA PHE A 81 2.29 16.54 12.48
C PHE A 81 2.50 18.04 12.24
N PHE A 82 1.47 18.87 12.42
CA PHE A 82 1.60 20.32 12.45
C PHE A 82 2.28 20.80 13.73
N VAL A 83 1.92 20.21 14.89
CA VAL A 83 2.53 20.53 16.19
C VAL A 83 4.01 20.13 16.22
N GLU A 84 4.34 19.00 15.58
CA GLU A 84 5.71 18.48 15.45
C GLU A 84 6.53 19.21 14.37
N GLU A 85 5.95 20.24 13.72
CA GLU A 85 6.58 21.01 12.64
C GLU A 85 7.08 20.13 11.48
N LEU A 86 6.34 19.05 11.16
CA LEU A 86 6.65 18.18 10.02
C LEU A 86 5.95 18.64 8.75
N ILE A 87 4.74 19.19 8.88
CA ILE A 87 3.94 19.69 7.75
C ILE A 87 3.42 21.12 8.02
N VAL A 88 3.18 21.84 6.93
CA VAL A 88 2.63 23.19 6.92
C VAL A 88 1.50 23.30 5.89
N GLY A 89 0.79 24.41 5.89
CA GLY A 89 -0.26 24.69 4.88
C GLY A 89 -1.48 23.75 5.02
N GLU A 90 -2.32 23.71 3.99
CA GLU A 90 -3.55 22.90 3.95
C GLU A 90 -3.29 21.58 3.21
N PRO A 91 -3.52 20.40 3.83
CA PRO A 91 -3.40 19.10 3.16
C PRO A 91 -4.37 18.97 1.99
N ILE A 92 -3.89 18.52 0.84
CA ILE A 92 -4.67 18.32 -0.38
C ILE A 92 -5.01 16.82 -0.48
N VAL A 93 -6.30 16.48 -0.62
CA VAL A 93 -6.70 15.08 -0.86
C VAL A 93 -6.21 14.63 -2.22
N VAL A 94 -5.50 13.51 -2.28
CA VAL A 94 -4.95 12.92 -3.49
C VAL A 94 -5.71 11.66 -3.88
N LYS A 95 -6.00 10.81 -2.90
CA LYS A 95 -6.72 9.55 -3.11
C LYS A 95 -7.57 9.23 -1.88
N SER A 96 -8.81 8.81 -2.12
CA SER A 96 -9.71 8.32 -1.06
C SER A 96 -10.10 6.88 -1.37
N GLY A 97 -9.70 5.95 -0.52
CA GLY A 97 -9.97 4.53 -0.65
C GLY A 97 -10.82 3.99 0.50
N LYS A 98 -11.15 2.69 0.46
CA LYS A 98 -11.95 2.02 1.51
C LYS A 98 -11.22 1.98 2.86
N GLU A 99 -9.90 1.92 2.86
CA GLU A 99 -9.09 1.75 4.06
C GLU A 99 -8.48 3.05 4.57
N ALA A 100 -8.08 3.94 3.68
CA ALA A 100 -7.44 5.20 4.02
C ALA A 100 -7.73 6.29 3.01
N THR A 101 -7.56 7.54 3.44
CA THR A 101 -7.47 8.72 2.58
C THR A 101 -6.03 9.20 2.59
N VAL A 102 -5.46 9.45 1.42
CA VAL A 102 -4.10 9.97 1.25
C VAL A 102 -4.15 11.45 0.92
N TYR A 103 -3.37 12.22 1.64
CA TYR A 103 -3.22 13.66 1.47
C TYR A 103 -1.80 13.98 1.00
N CYS A 104 -1.66 14.91 0.05
CA CYS A 104 -0.42 15.60 -0.23
C CYS A 104 -0.30 16.77 0.75
N CYS A 105 0.72 16.73 1.59
CA CYS A 105 1.00 17.72 2.61
C CYS A 105 2.27 18.48 2.26
N GLU A 106 2.26 19.82 2.37
CA GLU A 106 3.48 20.60 2.25
C GLU A 106 4.37 20.33 3.47
N ALA A 107 5.61 19.90 3.23
CA ALA A 107 6.55 19.62 4.29
C ALA A 107 7.08 20.92 4.92
N HIS A 108 7.31 20.93 6.23
CA HIS A 108 8.04 22.00 6.87
C HIS A 108 9.48 22.07 6.31
N PRO A 109 10.07 23.23 6.11
CA PRO A 109 11.42 23.39 5.52
C PRO A 109 12.52 22.57 6.20
N SER A 110 12.40 22.29 7.51
CA SER A 110 13.35 21.48 8.27
C SER A 110 13.40 20.01 7.85
N VAL A 111 12.36 19.50 7.17
CA VAL A 111 12.25 18.09 6.75
C VAL A 111 13.16 17.78 5.57
N GLY A 112 13.53 18.79 4.78
CA GLY A 112 14.37 18.61 3.59
C GLY A 112 13.66 17.94 2.40
N ARG A 113 12.34 17.86 2.43
CA ARG A 113 11.45 17.43 1.35
C ARG A 113 10.44 18.51 1.06
N ARG A 114 9.87 18.51 -0.15
CA ARG A 114 8.83 19.48 -0.51
C ARG A 114 7.43 18.98 -0.13
N TRP A 115 7.16 17.70 -0.34
CA TRP A 115 5.86 17.11 -0.13
C TRP A 115 5.98 15.82 0.70
N LEU A 116 4.98 15.59 1.56
CA LEU A 116 4.81 14.38 2.33
C LEU A 116 3.40 13.81 2.09
N ALA A 117 3.25 12.50 2.21
CA ALA A 117 1.96 11.83 2.15
C ALA A 117 1.41 11.61 3.56
N GLY A 118 0.28 12.24 3.86
CA GLY A 118 -0.50 11.97 5.06
C GLY A 118 -1.51 10.85 4.78
N LYS A 119 -1.22 9.61 5.17
CA LYS A 119 -2.12 8.46 5.02
C LYS A 119 -3.01 8.34 6.25
N VAL A 120 -4.26 8.78 6.15
CA VAL A 120 -5.25 8.78 7.23
C VAL A 120 -6.14 7.55 7.10
N TYR A 121 -6.09 6.67 8.08
CA TYR A 121 -6.85 5.42 8.09
C TYR A 121 -8.27 5.61 8.61
N ARG A 122 -9.21 4.87 8.01
CA ARG A 122 -10.60 4.86 8.45
C ARG A 122 -10.77 3.94 9.66
N PRO A 123 -11.66 4.28 10.61
CA PRO A 123 -11.97 3.40 11.74
C PRO A 123 -12.48 2.03 11.28
N ARG A 124 -12.10 0.98 11.99
CA ARG A 124 -12.34 -0.43 11.67
C ARG A 124 -13.82 -0.81 11.43
N GLN A 125 -14.77 -0.07 11.95
CA GLN A 125 -16.23 -0.30 11.73
C GLN A 125 -16.65 -0.16 10.26
N GLN A 126 -15.81 0.44 9.42
CA GLN A 126 -16.05 0.66 7.99
C GLN A 126 -15.25 -0.29 7.08
N ARG A 127 -14.47 -1.23 7.66
CA ARG A 127 -13.60 -2.15 6.93
C ARG A 127 -14.14 -3.58 7.00
N SER A 128 -14.14 -4.28 5.88
CA SER A 128 -14.51 -5.70 5.80
C SER A 128 -13.26 -6.58 5.74
N PHE A 129 -12.76 -7.02 6.88
CA PHE A 129 -11.60 -7.90 6.97
C PHE A 129 -12.00 -9.38 6.90
N LYS A 130 -12.45 -9.84 5.75
CA LYS A 130 -12.84 -11.26 5.58
C LYS A 130 -11.66 -12.25 5.65
N LYS A 131 -10.39 -11.77 5.63
CA LYS A 131 -9.18 -12.63 5.64
C LYS A 131 -8.12 -12.23 6.67
N ASP A 132 -8.47 -11.41 7.67
CA ASP A 132 -7.52 -10.86 8.66
C ASP A 132 -6.78 -11.91 9.51
N GLY A 133 -7.37 -13.11 9.68
CA GLY A 133 -6.80 -14.14 10.52
C GLY A 133 -5.39 -14.58 10.11
N ILE A 134 -5.09 -14.64 8.81
CA ILE A 134 -3.79 -15.08 8.28
C ILE A 134 -2.71 -14.02 8.57
N TYR A 135 -3.05 -12.72 8.46
CA TYR A 135 -2.09 -11.61 8.66
C TYR A 135 -1.91 -11.22 10.14
N GLN A 136 -2.80 -11.68 11.02
CA GLN A 136 -2.73 -11.42 12.46
C GLN A 136 -2.00 -12.52 13.24
N GLN A 137 -1.71 -13.65 12.61
CA GLN A 137 -0.95 -14.74 13.24
C GLN A 137 0.45 -14.23 13.62
N GLY A 138 0.86 -14.49 14.87
CA GLY A 138 2.14 -14.02 15.41
C GLY A 138 2.12 -12.61 16.02
N ARG A 139 1.05 -11.80 15.82
CA ARG A 139 0.92 -10.48 16.45
C ARG A 139 0.30 -10.60 17.85
N THR A 140 1.10 -10.97 18.85
CA THR A 140 0.68 -11.00 20.26
C THR A 140 1.08 -9.71 20.97
N THR A 141 0.25 -9.27 21.93
CA THR A 141 0.62 -8.19 22.84
C THR A 141 1.29 -8.81 24.07
N PHE A 142 2.21 -8.08 24.71
CA PHE A 142 2.79 -8.51 26.00
C PHE A 142 1.87 -8.20 27.18
N ASP A 143 0.64 -7.71 26.96
CA ASP A 143 -0.35 -7.36 28.00
C ASP A 143 -1.61 -8.24 27.88
N ALA A 144 -1.74 -9.20 28.79
CA ALA A 144 -2.87 -10.12 28.87
C ALA A 144 -4.24 -9.43 29.12
N ARG A 145 -4.27 -8.18 29.62
CA ARG A 145 -5.52 -7.42 29.76
C ARG A 145 -5.93 -6.86 28.42
N LEU A 146 -4.95 -6.42 27.64
CA LEU A 146 -5.15 -5.88 26.31
C LEU A 146 -5.59 -6.98 25.34
N ASP A 147 -4.94 -8.16 25.39
CA ASP A 147 -5.33 -9.32 24.60
C ASP A 147 -6.78 -9.75 24.89
N ARG A 148 -7.20 -9.72 26.18
CA ARG A 148 -8.59 -9.98 26.55
C ARG A 148 -9.56 -8.92 26.03
N ALA A 149 -9.19 -7.64 26.04
CA ALA A 149 -10.01 -6.56 25.53
C ALA A 149 -10.17 -6.64 24.01
N ILE A 150 -9.11 -7.03 23.30
CA ILE A 150 -9.11 -7.30 21.85
C ILE A 150 -10.01 -8.51 21.54
N ALA A 151 -9.82 -9.63 22.26
CA ALA A 151 -10.60 -10.84 22.09
C ALA A 151 -12.10 -10.65 22.38
N SER A 152 -12.44 -9.77 23.34
CA SER A 152 -13.84 -9.41 23.65
C SER A 152 -14.47 -8.41 22.66
N HIS A 153 -13.72 -7.94 21.65
CA HIS A 153 -14.17 -6.92 20.69
C HIS A 153 -14.72 -5.64 21.35
N SER A 154 -14.23 -5.32 22.57
CA SER A 154 -14.62 -4.08 23.25
C SER A 154 -14.16 -2.86 22.45
N LYS A 155 -14.86 -1.72 22.58
CA LYS A 155 -14.48 -0.47 21.89
C LYS A 155 -13.01 -0.12 22.11
N LYS A 156 -12.54 -0.20 23.36
CA LYS A 156 -11.14 0.05 23.72
C LYS A 156 -10.19 -0.99 23.08
N GLY A 157 -10.59 -2.27 23.05
CA GLY A 157 -9.82 -3.32 22.39
C GLY A 157 -9.67 -3.09 20.89
N LEU A 158 -10.75 -2.68 20.20
CA LEU A 158 -10.72 -2.35 18.79
C LEU A 158 -9.88 -1.11 18.48
N GLU A 159 -9.97 -0.06 19.30
CA GLU A 159 -9.13 1.15 19.19
C GLU A 159 -7.63 0.81 19.35
N THR A 160 -7.31 -0.02 20.35
CA THR A 160 -5.93 -0.45 20.59
C THR A 160 -5.40 -1.31 19.45
N GLN A 161 -6.18 -2.29 18.99
CA GLN A 161 -5.79 -3.13 17.86
C GLN A 161 -5.55 -2.30 16.58
N PHE A 162 -6.38 -1.27 16.37
CA PHE A 162 -6.24 -0.34 15.26
C PHE A 162 -4.92 0.46 15.36
N ARG A 163 -4.60 0.98 16.56
CA ARG A 163 -3.36 1.69 16.81
C ARG A 163 -2.14 0.79 16.61
N GLN A 164 -2.14 -0.42 17.15
CA GLN A 164 -1.05 -1.39 16.97
C GLN A 164 -0.82 -1.73 15.48
N TRP A 165 -1.87 -1.77 14.70
CA TRP A 165 -1.77 -2.02 13.28
C TRP A 165 -1.06 -0.87 12.53
N ILE A 166 -1.35 0.39 12.88
CA ILE A 166 -0.66 1.56 12.33
C ILE A 166 0.81 1.59 12.80
N ASP A 167 1.05 1.36 14.07
CA ASP A 167 2.40 1.33 14.65
C ASP A 167 3.25 0.21 14.03
N PHE A 168 2.65 -0.93 13.71
CA PHE A 168 3.33 -2.03 13.00
C PHE A 168 3.71 -1.64 11.56
N GLU A 169 2.81 -1.02 10.81
CA GLU A 169 3.12 -0.53 9.46
C GLU A 169 4.24 0.50 9.51
N TYR A 170 4.19 1.44 10.45
CA TYR A 170 5.24 2.43 10.65
C TYR A 170 6.59 1.81 10.97
N ALA A 171 6.64 0.86 11.91
CA ALA A 171 7.85 0.14 12.28
C ALA A 171 8.41 -0.69 11.10
N THR A 172 7.53 -1.31 10.32
CA THR A 172 7.90 -2.07 9.12
C THR A 172 8.51 -1.15 8.06
N LEU A 173 7.89 -0.01 7.76
CA LEU A 173 8.44 1.00 6.84
C LEU A 173 9.82 1.48 7.29
N ARG A 174 9.98 1.78 8.58
CA ARG A 174 11.27 2.20 9.15
C ARG A 174 12.36 1.15 8.96
N LYS A 175 12.05 -0.12 9.25
CA LYS A 175 12.99 -1.24 9.13
C LYS A 175 13.42 -1.43 7.68
N LEU A 176 12.47 -1.47 6.77
CA LEU A 176 12.70 -1.67 5.34
C LEU A 176 13.45 -0.49 4.70
N HIS A 177 13.04 0.73 4.96
CA HIS A 177 13.70 1.92 4.44
C HIS A 177 15.15 2.03 4.95
N ALA A 178 15.40 1.75 6.23
CA ALA A 178 16.74 1.73 6.80
C ALA A 178 17.65 0.65 6.19
N ALA A 179 17.08 -0.45 5.71
CA ALA A 179 17.79 -1.52 4.99
C ALA A 179 17.99 -1.21 3.50
N GLY A 180 17.49 -0.10 3.00
CA GLY A 180 17.64 0.33 1.61
C GLY A 180 16.58 -0.24 0.65
N ALA A 181 15.45 -0.76 1.16
CA ALA A 181 14.32 -1.09 0.31
C ALA A 181 13.71 0.16 -0.31
N ASP A 182 13.19 0.03 -1.53
CA ASP A 182 12.47 1.09 -2.22
C ASP A 182 11.02 1.17 -1.68
N VAL A 183 10.91 1.70 -0.48
CA VAL A 183 9.65 2.00 0.22
C VAL A 183 9.65 3.46 0.65
N PRO A 184 8.49 4.11 0.84
CA PRO A 184 8.42 5.49 1.31
C PRO A 184 9.16 5.68 2.64
N GLN A 185 9.98 6.73 2.74
CA GLN A 185 10.58 7.13 4.00
C GLN A 185 9.49 7.51 5.01
N PRO A 186 9.43 6.90 6.21
CA PRO A 186 8.48 7.29 7.24
C PRO A 186 9.00 8.47 8.06
N TYR A 187 8.13 9.45 8.31
CA TYR A 187 8.43 10.66 9.10
C TYR A 187 7.72 10.68 10.45
N GLY A 188 6.51 10.13 10.54
CA GLY A 188 5.76 10.12 11.78
C GLY A 188 4.57 9.18 11.77
N SER A 189 4.08 8.80 12.96
CA SER A 189 2.82 8.08 13.16
C SER A 189 1.97 8.80 14.19
N ALA A 190 0.67 8.92 13.89
CA ALA A 190 -0.34 9.47 14.78
C ALA A 190 -1.39 8.41 15.10
N GLU A 191 -2.41 8.76 15.91
CA GLU A 191 -3.44 7.84 16.38
C GLU A 191 -4.17 7.08 15.26
N SER A 192 -4.38 7.76 14.11
CA SER A 192 -5.06 7.22 12.95
C SER A 192 -4.39 7.59 11.62
N ALA A 193 -3.12 8.01 11.63
CA ALA A 193 -2.43 8.46 10.44
C ALA A 193 -0.94 8.10 10.45
N LEU A 194 -0.39 7.94 9.24
CA LEU A 194 1.05 7.90 8.99
C LEU A 194 1.44 9.12 8.15
N LEU A 195 2.63 9.65 8.41
CA LEU A 195 3.28 10.64 7.57
C LEU A 195 4.51 9.99 6.93
N ILE A 196 4.50 9.89 5.62
CA ILE A 196 5.52 9.20 4.82
C ILE A 196 5.94 10.04 3.63
N GLU A 197 7.00 9.65 2.94
CA GLU A 197 7.44 10.27 1.70
C GLU A 197 6.33 10.25 0.64
N TYR A 198 6.20 11.36 -0.08
CA TYR A 198 5.24 11.50 -1.17
C TYR A 198 5.96 11.36 -2.51
N PHE A 199 5.41 10.53 -3.38
CA PHE A 199 5.83 10.37 -4.77
C PHE A 199 4.77 10.96 -5.68
N GLY A 200 5.16 11.91 -6.53
CA GLY A 200 4.25 12.59 -7.43
C GLY A 200 4.42 14.11 -7.44
N GLU A 201 3.52 14.76 -8.14
CA GLU A 201 3.39 16.22 -8.17
C GLU A 201 2.32 16.69 -7.19
N ILE A 202 2.24 18.02 -6.96
CA ILE A 202 1.25 18.59 -6.06
C ILE A 202 -0.18 18.18 -6.45
N GLY A 203 -0.86 17.51 -5.53
CA GLY A 203 -2.24 17.05 -5.74
C GLY A 203 -2.42 15.85 -6.68
N MET A 204 -1.33 15.31 -7.25
CA MET A 204 -1.36 14.16 -8.14
C MET A 204 -0.27 13.16 -7.75
N SER A 205 -0.66 12.02 -7.18
CA SER A 205 0.30 10.96 -6.83
C SER A 205 0.93 10.33 -8.07
N ALA A 206 2.14 9.77 -7.88
CA ALA A 206 2.74 8.88 -8.86
C ALA A 206 1.76 7.76 -9.26
N PRO A 207 1.72 7.36 -10.54
CA PRO A 207 0.83 6.29 -10.98
C PRO A 207 1.23 4.95 -10.36
N GLN A 208 0.23 4.11 -10.12
CA GLN A 208 0.45 2.70 -9.80
C GLN A 208 1.01 1.98 -11.03
N LEU A 209 1.91 1.04 -10.81
CA LEU A 209 2.58 0.29 -11.88
C LEU A 209 1.57 -0.41 -12.83
N ALA A 210 0.41 -0.81 -12.28
CA ALA A 210 -0.69 -1.41 -13.05
C ALA A 210 -1.21 -0.52 -14.19
N PHE A 211 -1.02 0.80 -14.10
CA PHE A 211 -1.49 1.79 -15.08
C PHE A 211 -0.36 2.42 -15.90
N VAL A 212 0.85 1.84 -15.84
CA VAL A 212 2.03 2.33 -16.55
C VAL A 212 2.42 1.35 -17.63
N THR A 213 2.68 1.86 -18.83
CA THR A 213 3.34 1.08 -19.89
C THR A 213 4.84 1.34 -19.83
N LEU A 214 5.61 0.32 -19.44
CA LEU A 214 7.06 0.41 -19.31
C LEU A 214 7.72 0.48 -20.69
N GLN A 215 8.81 1.26 -20.78
CA GLN A 215 9.63 1.28 -21.98
C GLN A 215 10.56 0.06 -22.04
N PRO A 216 10.78 -0.55 -23.20
CA PRO A 216 11.58 -1.78 -23.32
C PRO A 216 12.97 -1.71 -22.68
N HIS A 217 13.59 -0.52 -22.67
CA HIS A 217 14.95 -0.34 -22.14
C HIS A 217 15.00 -0.33 -20.59
N GLU A 218 13.89 -0.07 -19.90
CA GLU A 218 13.84 0.01 -18.43
C GLU A 218 13.32 -1.28 -17.77
N VAL A 219 12.60 -2.12 -18.53
CA VAL A 219 11.94 -3.33 -18.01
C VAL A 219 12.88 -4.20 -17.17
N ARG A 220 14.07 -4.48 -17.71
CA ARG A 220 15.03 -5.38 -17.05
C ARG A 220 15.55 -4.80 -15.72
N SER A 221 15.90 -3.52 -15.71
CA SER A 221 16.40 -2.86 -14.49
C SER A 221 15.32 -2.75 -13.42
N LEU A 222 14.07 -2.48 -13.81
CA LEU A 222 12.94 -2.43 -12.89
C LEU A 222 12.61 -3.82 -12.32
N TYR A 223 12.71 -4.87 -13.13
CA TYR A 223 12.57 -6.24 -12.64
C TYR A 223 13.66 -6.61 -11.63
N GLU A 224 14.92 -6.29 -11.94
CA GLU A 224 16.05 -6.51 -11.04
C GLU A 224 15.89 -5.71 -9.74
N GLN A 225 15.39 -4.47 -9.81
CA GLN A 225 15.01 -3.67 -8.65
C GLN A 225 13.97 -4.38 -7.78
N MET A 226 12.92 -4.96 -8.38
CA MET A 226 11.91 -5.71 -7.63
C MET A 226 12.48 -6.95 -6.94
N LEU A 227 13.35 -7.72 -7.62
CA LEU A 227 13.98 -8.89 -7.00
C LEU A 227 14.87 -8.50 -5.81
N MET A 228 15.62 -7.40 -5.93
CA MET A 228 16.43 -6.86 -4.83
C MET A 228 15.55 -6.47 -3.65
N ASN A 229 14.43 -5.79 -3.89
CA ASN A 229 13.50 -5.44 -2.82
C ASN A 229 12.91 -6.67 -2.14
N LEU A 230 12.50 -7.70 -2.88
CA LEU A 230 12.01 -8.96 -2.31
C LEU A 230 13.06 -9.62 -1.40
N ALA A 231 14.34 -9.60 -1.79
CA ALA A 231 15.42 -10.09 -0.94
C ALA A 231 15.60 -9.26 0.32
N ILE A 232 15.62 -7.91 0.22
CA ILE A 232 15.72 -7.01 1.39
C ILE A 232 14.54 -7.21 2.34
N PHE A 233 13.32 -7.41 1.82
CA PHE A 233 12.16 -7.70 2.66
C PHE A 233 12.39 -8.97 3.49
N LEU A 234 12.87 -10.05 2.87
CA LEU A 234 13.19 -11.28 3.59
C LEU A 234 14.30 -11.08 4.61
N ASP A 235 15.39 -10.37 4.26
CA ASP A 235 16.49 -10.07 5.18
C ASP A 235 16.04 -9.23 6.38
N CYS A 236 14.98 -8.46 6.20
CA CYS A 236 14.31 -7.72 7.26
C CYS A 236 13.25 -8.53 8.01
N ASP A 237 13.14 -9.84 7.82
CA ASP A 237 12.05 -10.66 8.35
C ASP A 237 10.67 -10.07 8.04
N ARG A 238 10.46 -9.71 6.77
CA ARG A 238 9.17 -9.22 6.28
C ARG A 238 8.79 -9.88 4.97
N VAL A 239 7.52 -10.20 4.85
CA VAL A 239 6.84 -10.54 3.62
C VAL A 239 5.73 -9.52 3.44
N HIS A 240 5.58 -8.96 2.24
CA HIS A 240 4.55 -7.95 1.98
C HIS A 240 3.14 -8.50 2.18
N GLY A 241 2.89 -9.71 1.67
CA GLY A 241 1.66 -10.45 1.84
C GLY A 241 0.51 -10.02 0.91
N ASP A 242 0.66 -8.89 0.22
CA ASP A 242 -0.32 -8.39 -0.76
C ASP A 242 0.37 -7.59 -1.88
N LEU A 243 1.60 -7.99 -2.26
CA LEU A 243 2.34 -7.30 -3.31
C LEU A 243 1.70 -7.56 -4.67
N SER A 244 1.41 -6.47 -5.38
CA SER A 244 0.88 -6.50 -6.73
C SER A 244 1.27 -5.21 -7.44
N SER A 245 1.05 -5.12 -8.76
CA SER A 245 1.29 -3.89 -9.52
C SER A 245 0.45 -2.70 -9.04
N TYR A 246 -0.63 -2.92 -8.29
CA TYR A 246 -1.43 -1.88 -7.64
C TYR A 246 -0.78 -1.32 -6.36
N ASN A 247 0.12 -2.08 -5.73
CA ASN A 247 0.84 -1.68 -4.51
C ASN A 247 2.29 -1.28 -4.81
N ILE A 248 2.56 -0.91 -6.06
CA ILE A 248 3.84 -0.39 -6.53
C ILE A 248 3.58 0.90 -7.29
N LEU A 249 4.25 1.99 -6.91
CA LEU A 249 4.24 3.23 -7.66
C LEU A 249 5.43 3.26 -8.63
N TYR A 250 5.23 3.86 -9.81
CA TYR A 250 6.30 4.18 -10.74
C TYR A 250 6.55 5.69 -10.73
N TRP A 251 7.76 6.09 -10.35
CA TRP A 251 8.13 7.49 -10.26
C TRP A 251 9.57 7.71 -10.70
N GLU A 252 9.78 8.63 -11.65
CA GLU A 252 11.10 9.02 -12.15
C GLU A 252 11.99 7.81 -12.55
N GLY A 253 11.43 6.82 -13.22
CA GLY A 253 12.15 5.62 -13.68
C GLY A 253 12.46 4.61 -12.58
N ARG A 254 11.81 4.69 -11.42
CA ARG A 254 11.99 3.78 -10.27
C ARG A 254 10.65 3.27 -9.75
N LEU A 255 10.70 2.12 -9.12
CA LEU A 255 9.56 1.53 -8.43
C LEU A 255 9.61 1.85 -6.93
N GLN A 256 8.45 2.08 -6.33
CA GLN A 256 8.29 2.30 -4.90
C GLN A 256 7.18 1.39 -4.38
N ILE A 257 7.52 0.51 -3.46
CA ILE A 257 6.57 -0.45 -2.85
C ILE A 257 5.82 0.27 -1.74
N ILE A 258 4.49 0.23 -1.80
CA ILE A 258 3.59 0.89 -0.85
C ILE A 258 2.62 -0.11 -0.24
N ASP A 259 1.93 0.32 0.82
CA ASP A 259 0.80 -0.39 1.44
C ASP A 259 1.18 -1.69 2.18
N LEU A 260 1.88 -1.53 3.31
CA LEU A 260 2.46 -2.60 4.14
C LEU A 260 1.61 -3.07 5.34
N PRO A 261 0.31 -2.73 5.47
CA PRO A 261 -0.44 -3.11 6.67
C PRO A 261 -0.66 -4.62 6.80
N GLN A 262 -0.54 -5.36 5.70
CA GLN A 262 -0.67 -6.81 5.65
C GLN A 262 0.68 -7.54 5.72
N ALA A 263 1.78 -6.81 5.89
CA ALA A 263 3.09 -7.42 6.02
C ALA A 263 3.13 -8.38 7.22
N VAL A 264 3.80 -9.52 7.02
CA VAL A 264 3.95 -10.56 8.06
C VAL A 264 5.42 -10.80 8.38
N ASP A 265 5.67 -11.30 9.58
CA ASP A 265 6.97 -11.80 9.99
C ASP A 265 7.07 -13.29 9.64
N PRO A 266 8.01 -13.71 8.78
CA PRO A 266 8.16 -15.12 8.40
C PRO A 266 8.64 -16.04 9.51
N LEU A 267 9.09 -15.50 10.64
CA LEU A 267 9.46 -16.30 11.82
C LEU A 267 8.25 -16.67 12.64
N ASP A 268 7.23 -15.82 12.66
CA ASP A 268 6.04 -15.97 13.50
C ASP A 268 4.81 -16.48 12.73
N ASN A 269 4.78 -16.29 11.40
CA ASN A 269 3.63 -16.66 10.57
C ASN A 269 3.89 -17.96 9.78
N PRO A 270 3.15 -19.06 10.05
CA PRO A 270 3.34 -20.32 9.34
C PRO A 270 3.01 -20.28 7.85
N ASP A 271 2.16 -19.33 7.41
CA ASP A 271 1.73 -19.17 6.03
C ASP A 271 2.63 -18.17 5.26
N ALA A 272 3.71 -17.69 5.88
CA ALA A 272 4.54 -16.62 5.32
C ALA A 272 5.18 -16.99 3.96
N PHE A 273 5.59 -18.27 3.79
CA PHE A 273 6.13 -18.69 2.50
C PHE A 273 5.07 -18.68 1.39
N ASP A 274 3.85 -19.11 1.67
CA ASP A 274 2.76 -19.11 0.68
C ASP A 274 2.36 -17.69 0.29
N LEU A 275 2.37 -16.76 1.27
CA LEU A 275 2.18 -15.34 1.01
C LEU A 275 3.32 -14.76 0.15
N PHE A 276 4.57 -15.09 0.46
CA PHE A 276 5.73 -14.68 -0.31
C PHE A 276 5.72 -15.23 -1.73
N ALA A 277 5.38 -16.52 -1.90
CA ALA A 277 5.28 -17.14 -3.21
C ALA A 277 4.23 -16.46 -4.09
N ARG A 278 3.10 -16.05 -3.51
CA ARG A 278 2.07 -15.27 -4.20
C ARG A 278 2.56 -13.87 -4.58
N ASP A 279 3.30 -13.19 -3.69
CA ASP A 279 3.91 -11.90 -3.99
C ASP A 279 4.89 -12.02 -5.18
N VAL A 280 5.74 -13.05 -5.20
CA VAL A 280 6.66 -13.36 -6.32
C VAL A 280 5.89 -13.68 -7.59
N GLU A 281 4.81 -14.48 -7.51
CA GLU A 281 3.97 -14.82 -8.66
C GLU A 281 3.35 -13.55 -9.30
N ASN A 282 2.84 -12.64 -8.49
CA ASN A 282 2.28 -11.38 -8.98
C ASN A 282 3.33 -10.52 -9.71
N VAL A 283 4.55 -10.45 -9.18
CA VAL A 283 5.68 -9.76 -9.84
C VAL A 283 6.05 -10.44 -11.15
N CYS A 284 6.21 -11.76 -11.16
CA CYS A 284 6.54 -12.53 -12.37
C CYS A 284 5.45 -12.38 -13.44
N THR A 285 4.17 -12.42 -13.05
CA THR A 285 3.03 -12.26 -13.96
C THR A 285 3.06 -10.90 -14.63
N TYR A 286 3.27 -9.81 -13.88
CA TYR A 286 3.36 -8.47 -14.45
C TYR A 286 4.51 -8.35 -15.46
N PHE A 287 5.71 -8.81 -15.12
CA PHE A 287 6.87 -8.69 -16.01
C PHE A 287 6.88 -9.72 -17.16
N ALA A 288 6.06 -10.76 -17.10
CA ALA A 288 5.87 -11.70 -18.22
C ALA A 288 5.27 -11.03 -19.44
N ASP A 289 4.39 -10.04 -19.27
CA ASP A 289 3.80 -9.23 -20.36
C ASP A 289 4.86 -8.41 -21.11
N TYR A 290 5.99 -8.15 -20.46
CA TYR A 290 7.17 -7.48 -21.01
C TYR A 290 8.28 -8.46 -21.46
N GLY A 291 7.98 -9.77 -21.52
CA GLY A 291 8.89 -10.79 -22.06
C GLY A 291 9.88 -11.37 -21.05
N ILE A 292 9.85 -10.96 -19.75
CA ILE A 292 10.67 -11.57 -18.70
C ILE A 292 9.90 -12.75 -18.11
N ARG A 293 10.41 -13.97 -18.34
CA ARG A 293 9.74 -15.21 -17.90
C ARG A 293 10.63 -16.00 -16.95
N HIS A 294 10.12 -16.24 -15.76
CA HIS A 294 10.70 -17.12 -14.76
C HIS A 294 9.60 -18.05 -14.24
N ASN A 295 10.00 -19.21 -13.68
CA ASN A 295 9.08 -20.01 -12.89
C ASN A 295 8.90 -19.33 -11.52
N PRO A 296 7.70 -18.81 -11.18
CA PRO A 296 7.52 -18.03 -9.97
C PRO A 296 7.81 -18.83 -8.69
N HIS A 297 7.41 -20.11 -8.67
CA HIS A 297 7.64 -20.96 -7.50
C HIS A 297 9.12 -21.26 -7.29
N GLU A 298 9.87 -21.58 -8.34
CA GLU A 298 11.31 -21.82 -8.25
C GLU A 298 12.04 -20.56 -7.80
N LEU A 299 11.65 -19.39 -8.30
CA LEU A 299 12.20 -18.11 -7.89
C LEU A 299 11.89 -17.82 -6.43
N ALA A 300 10.66 -18.04 -5.98
CA ALA A 300 10.28 -17.86 -4.58
C ALA A 300 11.09 -18.76 -3.64
N VAL A 301 11.22 -20.06 -3.98
CA VAL A 301 12.04 -21.00 -3.21
C VAL A 301 13.51 -20.57 -3.17
N PHE A 302 14.05 -20.12 -4.31
CA PHE A 302 15.43 -19.65 -4.40
C PHE A 302 15.66 -18.44 -3.47
N LEU A 303 14.87 -17.37 -3.59
CA LEU A 303 15.00 -16.16 -2.75
C LEU A 303 14.82 -16.48 -1.27
N TRP A 304 13.86 -17.35 -0.95
CA TRP A 304 13.61 -17.77 0.43
C TRP A 304 14.80 -18.50 1.05
N MET A 305 15.45 -19.39 0.29
CA MET A 305 16.62 -20.12 0.77
C MET A 305 17.86 -19.24 0.85
N GLU A 306 18.08 -18.33 -0.12
CA GLU A 306 19.17 -17.37 -0.10
C GLU A 306 19.14 -16.45 1.14
N SER A 307 17.95 -16.13 1.66
CA SER A 307 17.79 -15.38 2.91
C SER A 307 18.09 -16.23 4.18
N GLY A 308 18.68 -17.41 4.04
CA GLY A 308 19.07 -18.30 5.14
C GLY A 308 17.92 -19.11 5.76
N ARG A 309 16.75 -19.12 5.15
CA ARG A 309 15.57 -19.85 5.63
C ARG A 309 15.58 -21.30 5.14
N ALA A 310 14.98 -22.18 5.95
CA ALA A 310 14.85 -23.58 5.57
C ALA A 310 13.96 -23.74 4.33
N ARG A 311 14.24 -24.74 3.51
CA ARG A 311 13.42 -25.05 2.32
C ARG A 311 11.97 -25.24 2.72
N PRO A 312 11.01 -24.58 2.05
CA PRO A 312 9.60 -24.72 2.37
C PRO A 312 9.12 -26.16 2.20
N ARG A 313 8.22 -26.59 3.06
CA ARG A 313 7.58 -27.90 2.90
C ARG A 313 6.71 -27.86 1.65
N GLN A 314 6.89 -28.83 0.75
CA GLN A 314 5.95 -28.97 -0.37
C GLN A 314 4.57 -29.31 0.21
N VAL A 315 3.62 -28.42 0.02
CA VAL A 315 2.20 -28.74 0.24
C VAL A 315 1.82 -29.74 -0.84
N ARG A 316 1.38 -30.93 -0.42
CA ARG A 316 0.92 -32.00 -1.31
C ARG A 316 -0.45 -31.72 -1.87
#